data_03bd5b45a24873cc214071fcbc89839d
#
_entry.id   03bd5b45a24873cc214071fcbc89839d
#
_cell.length_a   1.000
_cell.length_b   1.000
_cell.length_c   1.000
_cell.angle_alpha   90.00
_cell.angle_beta   90.00
_cell.angle_gamma   90.00
#
_symmetry.space_group_name_H-M   'P 1'
#
loop_
_entity.id
_entity.type
_entity.pdbx_description
1 polymer ?
#
loop_
_entity_poly.entity_id
_entity_poly.type
_entity_poly.pdbx_seq_one_letter_code
_entity_poly.pdbx_strand_id
1 'polypeptide(L)'
;MALKSGCHVLLEKPLATDLTEANELVRLAEQEERVLAVGHIERFMGALLAVEIRLQLPRFMVSLRTAPFQDRGTDVTVILDLMIHDIDLVLALANSPLADVHAVGVPVLSPSIDIANARLVFESGTVANITASRVSIKPLRHLRLFQDNGYFSLNLATGVGEHYRRRDALNVEEIKGIESIVERLPVHAVKGEPLARELDAFAEAISGNPS
;
A
#
# COMPACT_ATOMS: atom_id res chain seq x y z
N MET A 1 -5.36 -6.03 26.86
CA MET A 1 -5.44 -7.24 27.73
C MET A 1 -4.54 -8.37 27.19
N ALA A 2 -4.59 -8.76 25.92
CA ALA A 2 -3.81 -9.89 25.38
C ALA A 2 -2.29 -9.75 25.57
N LEU A 3 -1.69 -8.61 25.22
CA LEU A 3 -0.24 -8.35 25.42
C LEU A 3 0.16 -8.56 26.88
N LYS A 4 -0.57 -7.97 27.86
CA LYS A 4 -0.32 -8.13 29.30
C LYS A 4 -0.47 -9.57 29.79
N SER A 5 -1.18 -10.40 29.05
CA SER A 5 -1.31 -11.84 29.33
C SER A 5 -0.25 -12.69 28.66
N GLY A 6 0.78 -12.06 28.08
CA GLY A 6 1.91 -12.74 27.43
C GLY A 6 1.62 -13.24 26.02
N CYS A 7 0.53 -12.80 25.39
CA CYS A 7 0.20 -13.20 24.01
C CYS A 7 0.87 -12.28 23.00
N HIS A 8 1.36 -12.84 21.89
CA HIS A 8 1.60 -12.10 20.66
C HIS A 8 0.27 -11.74 20.01
N VAL A 9 0.20 -10.61 19.33
CA VAL A 9 -1.07 -10.08 18.79
C VAL A 9 -0.93 -9.69 17.32
N LEU A 10 -1.78 -10.28 16.48
CA LEU A 10 -2.08 -9.79 15.14
C LEU A 10 -3.44 -9.06 15.21
N LEU A 11 -3.45 -7.76 14.96
CA LEU A 11 -4.62 -6.91 15.06
C LEU A 11 -5.02 -6.39 13.69
N GLU A 12 -6.31 -6.46 13.36
CA GLU A 12 -6.82 -5.84 12.13
C GLU A 12 -6.65 -4.32 12.12
N LYS A 13 -6.48 -3.78 10.93
CA LYS A 13 -6.38 -2.32 10.71
C LYS A 13 -7.73 -1.62 11.03
N PRO A 14 -7.71 -0.39 11.54
CA PRO A 14 -6.54 0.36 12.00
C PRO A 14 -6.03 -0.16 13.35
N LEU A 15 -4.75 0.03 13.66
CA LEU A 15 -4.17 -0.32 14.97
C LEU A 15 -4.93 0.35 16.12
N ALA A 16 -5.31 1.61 15.92
CA ALA A 16 -6.11 2.42 16.82
C ALA A 16 -6.75 3.58 16.06
N THR A 17 -7.66 4.30 16.69
CA THR A 17 -8.34 5.47 16.12
C THR A 17 -7.58 6.77 16.33
N ASP A 18 -6.65 6.81 17.28
CA ASP A 18 -5.77 7.94 17.55
C ASP A 18 -4.32 7.52 17.88
N LEU A 19 -3.40 8.48 17.79
CA LEU A 19 -1.97 8.24 17.99
C LEU A 19 -1.62 7.92 19.45
N THR A 20 -2.38 8.40 20.42
CA THR A 20 -2.10 8.16 21.83
C THR A 20 -2.29 6.67 22.13
N GLU A 21 -3.44 6.14 21.73
CA GLU A 21 -3.77 4.73 21.88
C GLU A 21 -2.80 3.83 21.09
N ALA A 22 -2.48 4.21 19.83
CA ALA A 22 -1.50 3.48 19.02
C ALA A 22 -0.12 3.41 19.70
N ASN A 23 0.38 4.54 20.22
CA ASN A 23 1.67 4.60 20.90
C ASN A 23 1.66 3.79 22.21
N GLU A 24 0.54 3.79 22.95
CA GLU A 24 0.39 2.97 24.14
C GLU A 24 0.47 1.48 23.82
N LEU A 25 -0.17 1.03 22.73
CA LEU A 25 -0.13 -0.37 22.29
C LEU A 25 1.29 -0.79 21.87
N VAL A 26 1.98 0.05 21.10
CA VAL A 26 3.37 -0.21 20.69
C VAL A 26 4.28 -0.31 21.91
N ARG A 27 4.24 0.68 22.81
CA ARG A 27 5.03 0.68 24.04
C ARG A 27 4.74 -0.53 24.94
N LEU A 28 3.47 -0.92 25.01
CA LEU A 28 3.08 -2.09 25.79
C LEU A 28 3.65 -3.38 25.18
N ALA A 29 3.62 -3.51 23.86
CA ALA A 29 4.18 -4.67 23.17
C ALA A 29 5.69 -4.78 23.41
N GLU A 30 6.41 -3.65 23.35
CA GLU A 30 7.84 -3.57 23.68
C GLU A 30 8.11 -3.94 25.15
N GLN A 31 7.35 -3.42 26.09
CA GLN A 31 7.52 -3.72 27.53
C GLN A 31 7.27 -5.19 27.88
N GLU A 32 6.30 -5.81 27.22
CA GLU A 32 5.97 -7.22 27.45
C GLU A 32 6.80 -8.17 26.57
N GLU A 33 7.71 -7.64 25.73
CA GLU A 33 8.51 -8.40 24.76
C GLU A 33 7.62 -9.30 23.89
N ARG A 34 6.53 -8.73 23.33
CA ARG A 34 5.59 -9.45 22.48
C ARG A 34 5.50 -8.81 21.10
N VAL A 35 5.33 -9.66 20.11
CA VAL A 35 5.07 -9.21 18.73
C VAL A 35 3.68 -8.61 18.67
N LEU A 36 3.58 -7.37 18.23
CA LEU A 36 2.35 -6.71 17.83
C LEU A 36 2.45 -6.43 16.31
N ALA A 37 1.63 -7.10 15.53
CA ALA A 37 1.53 -6.92 14.09
C ALA A 37 0.17 -6.35 13.72
N VAL A 38 0.13 -5.50 12.68
CA VAL A 38 -1.11 -4.96 12.13
C VAL A 38 -1.47 -5.71 10.85
N GLY A 39 -2.72 -6.10 10.71
CA GLY A 39 -3.25 -6.86 9.58
C GLY A 39 -3.33 -6.01 8.31
N HIS A 40 -2.20 -5.84 7.64
CA HIS A 40 -2.10 -5.20 6.34
C HIS A 40 -2.00 -6.25 5.23
N ILE A 41 -3.07 -7.02 5.06
CA ILE A 41 -3.16 -8.18 4.15
C ILE A 41 -2.75 -7.85 2.71
N GLU A 42 -2.90 -6.61 2.27
CA GLU A 42 -2.55 -6.20 0.91
C GLU A 42 -1.04 -6.31 0.61
N ARG A 43 -0.16 -6.25 1.62
CA ARG A 43 1.28 -6.53 1.47
C ARG A 43 1.55 -7.94 0.95
N PHE A 44 0.68 -8.88 1.25
CA PHE A 44 0.82 -10.31 0.90
C PHE A 44 0.13 -10.68 -0.41
N MET A 45 -0.39 -9.70 -1.15
CA MET A 45 -0.99 -9.93 -2.47
C MET A 45 0.07 -10.39 -3.47
N GLY A 46 -0.21 -11.49 -4.17
CA GLY A 46 0.74 -12.11 -5.07
C GLY A 46 1.25 -11.22 -6.21
N ALA A 47 0.45 -10.27 -6.67
CA ALA A 47 0.88 -9.30 -7.68
C ALA A 47 1.91 -8.31 -7.11
N LEU A 48 1.76 -7.88 -5.86
CA LEU A 48 2.69 -6.98 -5.19
C LEU A 48 4.02 -7.69 -4.93
N LEU A 49 3.99 -8.89 -4.36
CA LEU A 49 5.18 -9.71 -4.14
C LEU A 49 5.98 -9.97 -5.43
N ALA A 50 5.29 -10.20 -6.55
CA ALA A 50 5.94 -10.38 -7.84
C ALA A 50 6.62 -9.09 -8.37
N VAL A 51 6.15 -7.93 -7.94
CA VAL A 51 6.74 -6.62 -8.27
C VAL A 51 7.92 -6.31 -7.36
N GLU A 52 7.83 -6.53 -6.07
CA GLU A 52 8.89 -6.25 -5.09
C GLU A 52 10.25 -6.86 -5.49
N ILE A 53 10.26 -8.08 -6.02
CA ILE A 53 11.48 -8.77 -6.50
C ILE A 53 12.15 -8.01 -7.67
N ARG A 54 11.40 -7.19 -8.42
CA ARG A 54 11.86 -6.49 -9.64
C ARG A 54 11.90 -4.98 -9.48
N LEU A 55 11.33 -4.48 -8.38
CA LEU A 55 11.23 -3.05 -8.11
C LEU A 55 12.61 -2.54 -7.72
N GLN A 56 13.04 -1.53 -8.43
CA GLN A 56 14.14 -0.66 -8.03
C GLN A 56 13.57 0.47 -7.16
N LEU A 57 14.41 1.39 -6.68
CA LEU A 57 13.91 2.56 -5.97
C LEU A 57 12.84 3.29 -6.81
N PRO A 58 11.58 3.30 -6.39
CA PRO A 58 10.54 4.01 -7.12
C PRO A 58 10.80 5.51 -7.04
N ARG A 59 10.76 6.19 -8.19
CA ARG A 59 10.91 7.64 -8.27
C ARG A 59 9.58 8.34 -8.03
N PHE A 60 8.51 7.72 -8.49
CA PHE A 60 7.17 8.23 -8.36
C PHE A 60 6.15 7.10 -8.20
N MET A 61 5.18 7.28 -7.31
CA MET A 61 4.11 6.32 -7.07
C MET A 61 2.75 7.00 -7.17
N VAL A 62 1.78 6.32 -7.74
CA VAL A 62 0.38 6.77 -7.81
C VAL A 62 -0.51 5.64 -7.32
N SER A 63 -1.27 5.88 -6.25
CA SER A 63 -2.33 4.99 -5.83
C SER A 63 -3.69 5.66 -5.95
N LEU A 64 -4.63 4.93 -6.53
CA LEU A 64 -6.02 5.36 -6.66
C LEU A 64 -6.93 4.24 -6.17
N ARG A 65 -7.67 4.53 -5.11
CA ARG A 65 -8.65 3.62 -4.52
C ARG A 65 -10.01 4.28 -4.49
N THR A 66 -10.98 3.65 -5.14
CA THR A 66 -12.36 4.10 -5.12
C THR A 66 -13.30 2.99 -4.71
N ALA A 67 -14.37 3.35 -4.00
CA ALA A 67 -15.46 2.46 -3.63
C ALA A 67 -16.81 3.16 -3.83
N PRO A 68 -17.88 2.41 -4.10
CA PRO A 68 -19.23 2.93 -4.03
C PRO A 68 -19.59 3.33 -2.59
N PHE A 69 -20.40 4.40 -2.48
CA PHE A 69 -20.92 4.84 -1.18
C PHE A 69 -21.78 3.75 -0.55
N GLN A 70 -21.59 3.53 0.75
CA GLN A 70 -22.39 2.63 1.58
C GLN A 70 -22.77 3.36 2.86
N ASP A 71 -23.99 3.15 3.35
CA ASP A 71 -24.48 3.82 4.57
C ASP A 71 -23.73 3.40 5.83
N ARG A 72 -23.22 2.18 5.86
CA ARG A 72 -22.39 1.67 6.97
C ARG A 72 -20.94 2.14 6.84
N GLY A 73 -20.30 2.46 7.97
CA GLY A 73 -18.90 2.90 8.02
C GLY A 73 -18.72 4.37 7.68
N THR A 74 -19.81 5.16 7.68
CA THR A 74 -19.76 6.61 7.48
C THR A 74 -19.29 7.38 8.71
N ASP A 75 -19.22 6.73 9.86
CA ASP A 75 -18.65 7.19 11.11
C ASP A 75 -17.11 7.27 11.08
N VAL A 76 -16.48 6.53 10.15
CA VAL A 76 -15.02 6.52 9.96
C VAL A 76 -14.65 7.31 8.71
N THR A 77 -13.54 8.03 8.72
CA THR A 77 -13.04 8.74 7.54
C THR A 77 -12.57 7.77 6.45
N VAL A 78 -12.64 8.17 5.19
CA VAL A 78 -12.10 7.39 4.05
C VAL A 78 -10.60 7.10 4.21
N ILE A 79 -9.91 7.89 5.03
CA ILE A 79 -8.48 7.71 5.33
C ILE A 79 -8.26 6.42 6.11
N LEU A 80 -8.97 6.24 7.24
CA LEU A 80 -8.85 5.06 8.08
C LEU A 80 -9.54 3.82 7.50
N ASP A 81 -10.53 4.01 6.64
CA ASP A 81 -11.23 2.90 6.00
C ASP A 81 -10.49 2.37 4.76
N LEU A 82 -10.19 3.26 3.80
CA LEU A 82 -9.65 2.90 2.48
C LEU A 82 -8.19 3.31 2.28
N MET A 83 -7.84 4.59 2.53
CA MET A 83 -6.51 5.12 2.21
C MET A 83 -5.39 4.47 3.01
N ILE A 84 -5.67 3.98 4.21
CA ILE A 84 -4.71 3.33 5.10
C ILE A 84 -3.98 2.16 4.43
N HIS A 85 -4.65 1.40 3.57
CA HIS A 85 -4.03 0.33 2.80
C HIS A 85 -2.97 0.85 1.82
N ASP A 86 -3.29 1.96 1.13
CA ASP A 86 -2.39 2.55 0.13
C ASP A 86 -1.24 3.30 0.80
N ILE A 87 -1.48 3.92 1.96
CA ILE A 87 -0.44 4.54 2.79
C ILE A 87 0.57 3.47 3.21
N ASP A 88 0.09 2.36 3.72
CA ASP A 88 0.92 1.24 4.17
C ASP A 88 1.80 0.69 3.03
N LEU A 89 1.20 0.42 1.86
CA LEU A 89 1.91 -0.06 0.69
C LEU A 89 2.98 0.94 0.22
N VAL A 90 2.66 2.22 0.16
CA VAL A 90 3.56 3.26 -0.31
C VAL A 90 4.74 3.43 0.65
N LEU A 91 4.51 3.39 1.97
CA LEU A 91 5.57 3.45 2.98
C LEU A 91 6.52 2.25 2.85
N ALA A 92 5.97 1.04 2.69
CA ALA A 92 6.76 -0.17 2.52
C ALA A 92 7.62 -0.14 1.23
N LEU A 93 7.01 0.24 0.09
CA LEU A 93 7.67 0.26 -1.21
C LEU A 93 8.69 1.40 -1.36
N ALA A 94 8.49 2.54 -0.70
CA ALA A 94 9.45 3.63 -0.69
C ALA A 94 10.72 3.27 0.10
N ASN A 95 10.59 2.43 1.11
CA ASN A 95 11.66 1.99 2.01
C ASN A 95 12.59 3.15 2.43
N SER A 96 12.00 4.28 2.81
CA SER A 96 12.70 5.52 3.14
C SER A 96 11.88 6.32 4.14
N PRO A 97 12.49 7.09 5.04
CA PRO A 97 11.78 7.99 5.94
C PRO A 97 10.93 8.99 5.16
N LEU A 98 9.79 9.36 5.75
CA LEU A 98 8.91 10.39 5.23
C LEU A 98 9.49 11.77 5.56
N ALA A 99 9.69 12.62 4.55
CA ALA A 99 10.22 13.98 4.70
C ALA A 99 9.11 15.03 4.78
N ASP A 100 8.01 14.86 4.00
CA ASP A 100 6.93 15.84 3.95
C ASP A 100 5.59 15.23 3.53
N VAL A 101 4.47 15.85 3.96
CA VAL A 101 3.10 15.43 3.67
C VAL A 101 2.24 16.64 3.34
N HIS A 102 1.62 16.61 2.16
CA HIS A 102 0.55 17.53 1.79
C HIS A 102 -0.73 16.75 1.58
N ALA A 103 -1.78 17.04 2.34
CA ALA A 103 -3.03 16.29 2.25
C ALA A 103 -4.26 17.21 2.30
N VAL A 104 -5.32 16.76 1.65
CA VAL A 104 -6.64 17.37 1.68
C VAL A 104 -7.71 16.29 1.80
N GLY A 105 -8.73 16.56 2.60
CA GLY A 105 -9.90 15.70 2.72
C GLY A 105 -11.19 16.51 2.64
N VAL A 106 -12.20 15.96 1.97
CA VAL A 106 -13.48 16.66 1.71
C VAL A 106 -14.65 15.74 2.05
N PRO A 107 -15.61 16.18 2.87
CA PRO A 107 -16.91 15.54 3.02
C PRO A 107 -17.76 15.85 1.77
N VAL A 108 -18.47 14.85 1.23
CA VAL A 108 -19.30 15.00 0.02
C VAL A 108 -20.71 14.49 0.25
N LEU A 109 -20.88 13.27 0.73
CA LEU A 109 -22.15 12.60 0.97
C LEU A 109 -22.41 12.31 2.44
N SER A 110 -21.38 12.36 3.28
CA SER A 110 -21.47 12.12 4.73
C SER A 110 -20.86 13.28 5.50
N PRO A 111 -21.06 13.37 6.85
CA PRO A 111 -20.38 14.34 7.69
C PRO A 111 -18.87 14.11 7.81
N SER A 112 -18.40 12.90 7.53
CA SER A 112 -17.00 12.52 7.56
C SER A 112 -16.30 12.79 6.23
N ILE A 113 -14.97 12.71 6.20
CA ILE A 113 -14.20 12.84 4.95
C ILE A 113 -14.51 11.64 4.05
N ASP A 114 -15.08 11.90 2.87
CA ASP A 114 -15.50 10.91 1.88
C ASP A 114 -14.50 10.74 0.72
N ILE A 115 -13.72 11.78 0.45
CA ILE A 115 -12.62 11.76 -0.51
C ILE A 115 -11.39 12.42 0.13
N ALA A 116 -10.23 11.81 -0.07
CA ALA A 116 -8.97 12.37 0.39
C ALA A 116 -7.88 12.18 -0.67
N ASN A 117 -6.97 13.15 -0.74
CA ASN A 117 -5.74 13.08 -1.52
C ASN A 117 -4.57 13.41 -0.62
N ALA A 118 -3.48 12.66 -0.76
CA ALA A 118 -2.24 12.90 -0.05
C ALA A 118 -1.06 12.82 -1.02
N ARG A 119 -0.15 13.78 -0.92
CA ARG A 119 1.17 13.75 -1.53
C ARG A 119 2.20 13.54 -0.44
N LEU A 120 2.95 12.45 -0.54
CA LEU A 120 4.03 12.06 0.36
C LEU A 120 5.36 12.29 -0.34
N VAL A 121 6.31 12.89 0.36
CA VAL A 121 7.68 13.10 -0.12
C VAL A 121 8.62 12.37 0.82
N PHE A 122 9.50 11.54 0.29
CA PHE A 122 10.44 10.72 1.04
C PHE A 122 11.86 11.30 0.97
N GLU A 123 12.69 11.03 1.97
CA GLU A 123 14.10 11.46 2.00
C GLU A 123 14.90 10.89 0.82
N SER A 124 14.53 9.72 0.30
CA SER A 124 15.11 9.13 -0.92
C SER A 124 14.85 9.94 -2.20
N GLY A 125 14.00 10.97 -2.14
CA GLY A 125 13.49 11.71 -3.28
C GLY A 125 12.30 11.04 -3.98
N THR A 126 11.84 9.89 -3.51
CA THR A 126 10.59 9.26 -3.96
C THR A 126 9.41 10.17 -3.62
N VAL A 127 8.46 10.27 -4.53
CA VAL A 127 7.20 10.98 -4.30
C VAL A 127 6.02 10.03 -4.55
N ALA A 128 5.02 10.06 -3.67
CA ALA A 128 3.79 9.31 -3.87
C ALA A 128 2.56 10.21 -3.83
N ASN A 129 1.63 9.99 -4.76
CA ASN A 129 0.30 10.58 -4.72
C ASN A 129 -0.73 9.48 -4.46
N ILE A 130 -1.50 9.64 -3.40
CA ILE A 130 -2.52 8.69 -2.97
C ILE A 130 -3.87 9.39 -3.03
N THR A 131 -4.86 8.76 -3.67
CA THR A 131 -6.25 9.24 -3.66
C THR A 131 -7.16 8.12 -3.23
N ALA A 132 -8.00 8.37 -2.23
CA ALA A 132 -9.04 7.46 -1.81
C ALA A 132 -10.40 8.16 -1.84
N SER A 133 -11.42 7.47 -2.36
CA SER A 133 -12.79 7.98 -2.47
C SER A 133 -13.80 6.88 -2.21
N ARG A 134 -14.80 7.15 -1.39
CA ARG A 134 -15.97 6.29 -1.21
C ARG A 134 -17.23 6.84 -1.88
N VAL A 135 -17.09 7.88 -2.70
CA VAL A 135 -18.18 8.52 -3.44
C VAL A 135 -18.09 8.25 -4.95
N SER A 136 -17.71 7.05 -5.32
CA SER A 136 -17.52 6.62 -6.71
C SER A 136 -18.54 5.58 -7.12
N ILE A 137 -18.90 5.56 -8.42
CA ILE A 137 -19.86 4.57 -8.94
C ILE A 137 -19.25 3.18 -9.04
N LYS A 138 -17.95 3.12 -9.39
CA LYS A 138 -17.24 1.85 -9.59
C LYS A 138 -16.07 1.71 -8.62
N PRO A 139 -15.83 0.51 -8.07
CA PRO A 139 -14.64 0.24 -7.29
C PRO A 139 -13.41 0.22 -8.20
N LEU A 140 -12.32 0.80 -7.72
CA LEU A 140 -11.02 0.75 -8.36
C LEU A 140 -9.94 0.60 -7.27
N ARG A 141 -8.93 -0.23 -7.53
CA ARG A 141 -7.73 -0.35 -6.70
C ARG A 141 -6.53 -0.43 -7.63
N HIS A 142 -5.93 0.70 -7.93
CA HIS A 142 -4.89 0.81 -8.92
C HIS A 142 -3.62 1.42 -8.34
N LEU A 143 -2.49 0.72 -8.47
CA LEU A 143 -1.17 1.16 -8.03
C LEU A 143 -0.23 1.20 -9.22
N ARG A 144 0.45 2.35 -9.41
CA ARG A 144 1.48 2.53 -10.43
C ARG A 144 2.79 2.94 -9.76
N LEU A 145 3.87 2.28 -10.15
CA LEU A 145 5.21 2.46 -9.58
C LEU A 145 6.17 2.79 -10.72
N PHE A 146 6.68 4.02 -10.73
CA PHE A 146 7.58 4.51 -11.76
C PHE A 146 9.02 4.46 -11.25
N GLN A 147 9.89 3.86 -12.04
CA GLN A 147 11.32 3.72 -11.78
C GLN A 147 12.14 4.09 -13.01
N ASP A 148 13.47 4.15 -12.91
CA ASP A 148 14.32 4.69 -13.98
C ASP A 148 14.22 3.94 -15.32
N ASN A 149 13.95 2.64 -15.27
CA ASN A 149 13.88 1.78 -16.46
C ASN A 149 12.44 1.42 -16.91
N GLY A 150 11.42 2.09 -16.37
CA GLY A 150 10.02 1.84 -16.73
C GLY A 150 9.04 2.01 -15.56
N TYR A 151 7.90 1.33 -15.65
CA TYR A 151 6.91 1.39 -14.57
C TYR A 151 6.07 0.10 -14.49
N PHE A 152 5.57 -0.16 -13.30
CA PHE A 152 4.56 -1.17 -13.05
C PHE A 152 3.17 -0.54 -12.97
N SER A 153 2.17 -1.26 -13.45
CA SER A 153 0.75 -0.89 -13.36
C SER A 153 -0.02 -2.09 -12.80
N LEU A 154 -0.55 -1.96 -11.59
CA LEU A 154 -1.21 -3.04 -10.87
C LEU A 154 -2.68 -2.72 -10.62
N ASN A 155 -3.54 -3.66 -10.92
CA ASN A 155 -4.92 -3.68 -10.43
C ASN A 155 -4.96 -4.59 -9.19
N LEU A 156 -4.97 -3.98 -8.00
CA LEU A 156 -4.96 -4.72 -6.74
C LEU A 156 -6.29 -5.44 -6.45
N ALA A 157 -7.39 -5.08 -7.13
CA ALA A 157 -8.66 -5.79 -6.97
C ALA A 157 -8.67 -7.14 -7.70
N THR A 158 -7.98 -7.23 -8.84
CA THR A 158 -7.96 -8.44 -9.68
C THR A 158 -6.65 -9.22 -9.58
N GLY A 159 -5.61 -8.63 -8.98
CA GLY A 159 -4.26 -9.20 -8.95
C GLY A 159 -3.55 -9.20 -10.32
N VAL A 160 -4.10 -8.47 -11.30
CA VAL A 160 -3.48 -8.35 -12.63
C VAL A 160 -2.51 -7.18 -12.63
N GLY A 161 -1.32 -7.40 -13.18
CA GLY A 161 -0.30 -6.39 -13.30
C GLY A 161 0.48 -6.45 -14.61
N GLU A 162 1.08 -5.33 -14.95
CA GLU A 162 1.91 -5.17 -16.13
C GLU A 162 3.17 -4.38 -15.77
N HIS A 163 4.30 -4.80 -16.35
CA HIS A 163 5.56 -4.07 -16.31
C HIS A 163 5.83 -3.48 -17.70
N TYR A 164 5.88 -2.18 -17.78
CA TYR A 164 6.26 -1.43 -18.97
C TYR A 164 7.74 -1.07 -18.84
N ARG A 165 8.60 -1.95 -19.39
CA ARG A 165 10.05 -1.83 -19.30
C ARG A 165 10.59 -1.07 -20.49
N ARG A 166 11.46 -0.07 -20.26
CA ARG A 166 12.17 0.64 -21.33
C ARG A 166 13.08 -0.34 -22.08
N ARG A 167 13.09 -0.26 -23.41
CA ARG A 167 14.02 -1.00 -24.25
C ARG A 167 15.42 -0.42 -24.13
N ASP A 168 16.45 -1.28 -24.11
CA ASP A 168 17.85 -0.85 -23.91
C ASP A 168 18.41 -0.12 -25.13
N ALA A 169 18.02 -0.52 -26.35
CA ALA A 169 18.43 0.12 -27.60
C ALA A 169 17.25 0.87 -28.22
N LEU A 170 17.29 2.20 -28.15
CA LEU A 170 16.33 3.07 -28.83
C LEU A 170 17.01 3.69 -30.05
N ASN A 171 16.53 3.38 -31.23
CA ASN A 171 16.82 4.18 -32.40
C ASN A 171 15.85 5.36 -32.42
N VAL A 172 16.37 6.57 -32.17
CA VAL A 172 15.55 7.79 -32.02
C VAL A 172 14.73 8.07 -33.28
N GLU A 173 15.22 7.67 -34.47
CA GLU A 173 14.52 7.84 -35.75
C GLU A 173 13.32 6.90 -35.93
N GLU A 174 13.23 5.83 -35.13
CA GLU A 174 12.16 4.82 -35.20
C GLU A 174 11.07 5.02 -34.11
N ILE A 175 11.16 6.07 -33.28
CA ILE A 175 10.17 6.32 -32.24
C ILE A 175 8.85 6.77 -32.87
N LYS A 176 7.89 5.83 -32.94
CA LYS A 176 6.53 6.06 -33.47
C LYS A 176 5.44 6.07 -32.39
N GLY A 177 5.84 6.10 -31.09
CA GLY A 177 4.94 6.09 -29.95
C GLY A 177 5.53 5.30 -28.79
N ILE A 178 4.80 5.26 -27.66
CA ILE A 178 5.28 4.61 -26.44
C ILE A 178 5.59 3.12 -26.63
N GLU A 179 4.85 2.44 -27.51
CA GLU A 179 5.02 1.00 -27.79
C GLU A 179 6.36 0.66 -28.46
N SER A 180 6.98 1.62 -29.17
CA SER A 180 8.33 1.45 -29.71
C SER A 180 9.42 1.62 -28.65
N ILE A 181 9.12 2.30 -27.55
CA ILE A 181 10.06 2.67 -26.48
C ILE A 181 10.02 1.65 -25.36
N VAL A 182 8.84 1.08 -25.07
CA VAL A 182 8.65 0.16 -23.95
C VAL A 182 8.24 -1.23 -24.42
N GLU A 183 8.65 -2.21 -23.66
CA GLU A 183 8.18 -3.59 -23.76
C GLU A 183 7.14 -3.81 -22.66
N ARG A 184 5.99 -4.35 -23.04
CA ARG A 184 4.91 -4.69 -22.09
C ARG A 184 5.03 -6.15 -21.68
N LEU A 185 5.28 -6.38 -20.41
CA LEU A 185 5.46 -7.69 -19.82
C LEU A 185 4.37 -7.95 -18.77
N PRO A 186 3.71 -9.11 -18.75
CA PRO A 186 2.78 -9.43 -17.70
C PRO A 186 3.49 -9.61 -16.36
N VAL A 187 2.86 -9.15 -15.29
CA VAL A 187 3.25 -9.48 -13.92
C VAL A 187 2.47 -10.72 -13.49
N HIS A 188 3.17 -11.83 -13.38
CA HIS A 188 2.59 -13.08 -12.91
C HIS A 188 2.55 -13.08 -11.39
N ALA A 189 1.35 -13.00 -10.81
CA ALA A 189 1.17 -13.02 -9.37
C ALA A 189 1.73 -14.30 -8.74
N VAL A 190 2.41 -14.15 -7.61
CA VAL A 190 2.84 -15.30 -6.77
C VAL A 190 1.60 -16.03 -6.27
N LYS A 191 1.54 -17.35 -6.48
CA LYS A 191 0.39 -18.18 -6.09
C LYS A 191 0.34 -18.35 -4.57
N GLY A 192 -0.83 -18.34 -3.99
CA GLY A 192 -1.12 -18.57 -2.57
C GLY A 192 -2.09 -17.55 -2.01
N GLU A 193 -2.67 -17.89 -0.87
CA GLU A 193 -3.65 -17.04 -0.19
C GLU A 193 -2.94 -15.94 0.61
N PRO A 194 -3.30 -14.65 0.44
CA PRO A 194 -2.67 -13.55 1.18
C PRO A 194 -2.76 -13.72 2.70
N LEU A 195 -3.93 -14.16 3.21
CA LEU A 195 -4.12 -14.36 4.65
C LEU A 195 -3.21 -15.47 5.21
N ALA A 196 -2.98 -16.54 4.46
CA ALA A 196 -2.07 -17.59 4.90
C ALA A 196 -0.64 -17.06 5.05
N ARG A 197 -0.17 -16.27 4.06
CA ARG A 197 1.16 -15.63 4.13
C ARG A 197 1.29 -14.64 5.27
N GLU A 198 0.25 -13.86 5.54
CA GLU A 198 0.24 -12.93 6.66
C GLU A 198 0.37 -13.66 8.00
N LEU A 199 -0.35 -14.79 8.16
CA LEU A 199 -0.25 -15.63 9.34
C LEU A 199 1.12 -16.31 9.45
N ASP A 200 1.69 -16.77 8.34
CA ASP A 200 3.03 -17.35 8.29
C ASP A 200 4.09 -16.31 8.70
N ALA A 201 4.03 -15.09 8.15
CA ALA A 201 4.92 -13.99 8.50
C ALA A 201 4.80 -13.59 9.98
N PHE A 202 3.58 -13.60 10.53
CA PHE A 202 3.36 -13.38 11.95
C PHE A 202 3.98 -14.48 12.81
N ALA A 203 3.83 -15.76 12.41
CA ALA A 203 4.43 -16.89 13.12
C ALA A 203 5.97 -16.85 13.05
N GLU A 204 6.54 -16.46 11.91
CA GLU A 204 7.99 -16.27 11.74
C GLU A 204 8.53 -15.15 12.64
N ALA A 205 7.83 -14.01 12.72
CA ALA A 205 8.19 -12.92 13.62
C ALA A 205 8.19 -13.35 15.09
N ILE A 206 7.23 -14.19 15.51
CA ILE A 206 7.18 -14.77 16.87
C ILE A 206 8.40 -15.69 17.12
N SER A 207 8.82 -16.44 16.10
CA SER A 207 9.93 -17.38 16.20
C SER A 207 11.32 -16.72 16.19
N GLY A 208 11.38 -15.38 16.05
CA GLY A 208 12.63 -14.62 15.98
C GLY A 208 13.35 -14.70 14.64
N ASN A 209 12.66 -15.17 13.59
CA ASN A 209 13.12 -15.15 12.20
C ASN A 209 12.23 -14.18 11.39
N PRO A 210 12.43 -12.86 11.48
CA PRO A 210 11.68 -11.93 10.64
C PRO A 210 12.08 -12.16 9.17
N SER A 211 11.06 -12.46 8.35
CA SER A 211 11.16 -12.53 6.88
C SER A 211 11.37 -11.16 6.25
#